data_ae74584479b8b8afd9bc6433ca2d4091
#
_entry.id   ae74584479b8b8afd9bc6433ca2d4091
#
_cell.length_a   1.000
_cell.length_b   1.000
_cell.length_c   1.000
_cell.angle_alpha   90.00
_cell.angle_beta   90.00
_cell.angle_gamma   90.00
#
_symmetry.space_group_name_H-M   'P 1'
#
loop_
_entity.id
_entity.type
_entity.pdbx_description
1 polymer ?
#
loop_
_entity_poly.entity_id
_entity_poly.type
_entity_poly.pdbx_seq_one_letter_code
_entity_poly.pdbx_strand_id
1 'polypeptide(L)'
;MTDAIRTAMEGASAYLTEHPDEAAYTDSLATARVVDGLHVRVEGPYGEVLETDMPAAVGGLASAASPGWFLRAAVASCVASLATMRAAQLGMSGFNCEVEVDSESDDRGILGLDLSVPGGPLSMRVGLRMAADGAGLEQLEEIAVWAVEHCPVSDAVRRAIPLHVEVTNA
;
A
#
# COMPACT_ATOMS: atom_id res chain seq x y z
N MET A 1 -20.73 -1.12 12.18
CA MET A 1 -19.32 -1.32 11.72
C MET A 1 -18.46 -0.11 12.07
N THR A 2 -18.87 1.10 11.73
CA THR A 2 -18.13 2.36 11.99
C THR A 2 -17.82 2.56 13.49
N ASP A 3 -18.77 2.31 14.38
CA ASP A 3 -18.56 2.44 15.85
C ASP A 3 -17.51 1.45 16.38
N ALA A 4 -17.45 0.22 15.86
CA ALA A 4 -16.44 -0.75 16.28
C ALA A 4 -15.03 -0.31 15.86
N ILE A 5 -14.88 0.25 14.64
CA ILE A 5 -13.60 0.79 14.16
C ILE A 5 -13.18 1.97 15.04
N ARG A 6 -14.09 2.91 15.30
CA ARG A 6 -13.83 4.08 16.16
C ARG A 6 -13.37 3.66 17.55
N THR A 7 -14.12 2.77 18.21
CA THR A 7 -13.77 2.27 19.55
C THR A 7 -12.41 1.59 19.60
N ALA A 8 -12.09 0.77 18.57
CA ALA A 8 -10.79 0.12 18.48
C ALA A 8 -9.64 1.15 18.31
N MET A 9 -9.84 2.18 17.48
CA MET A 9 -8.85 3.24 17.28
C MET A 9 -8.65 4.10 18.53
N GLU A 10 -9.73 4.44 19.24
CA GLU A 10 -9.67 5.17 20.51
C GLU A 10 -8.88 4.37 21.55
N GLY A 11 -9.16 3.06 21.66
CA GLY A 11 -8.43 2.18 22.56
C GLY A 11 -6.94 2.07 22.22
N ALA A 12 -6.61 1.88 20.96
CA ALA A 12 -5.22 1.81 20.49
C ALA A 12 -4.48 3.15 20.74
N SER A 13 -5.15 4.29 20.48
CA SER A 13 -4.56 5.62 20.71
C SER A 13 -4.31 5.86 22.21
N ALA A 14 -5.25 5.50 23.08
CA ALA A 14 -5.08 5.62 24.53
C ALA A 14 -3.90 4.75 25.01
N TYR A 15 -3.87 3.50 24.57
CA TYR A 15 -2.81 2.55 24.93
C TYR A 15 -1.41 3.06 24.54
N LEU A 16 -1.24 3.47 23.27
CA LEU A 16 0.07 3.95 22.78
C LEU A 16 0.47 5.31 23.38
N THR A 17 -0.50 6.10 23.84
CA THR A 17 -0.21 7.33 24.60
C THR A 17 0.38 7.02 25.98
N GLU A 18 -0.11 5.96 26.62
CA GLU A 18 0.36 5.50 27.92
C GLU A 18 1.65 4.66 27.82
N HIS A 19 1.86 3.98 26.67
CA HIS A 19 2.97 3.06 26.43
C HIS A 19 3.73 3.41 25.14
N PRO A 20 4.32 4.62 25.04
CA PRO A 20 4.98 5.08 23.81
C PRO A 20 6.17 4.20 23.39
N ASP A 21 6.83 3.53 24.31
CA ASP A 21 7.96 2.63 24.03
C ASP A 21 7.54 1.33 23.34
N GLU A 22 6.25 0.99 23.36
CA GLU A 22 5.69 -0.17 22.69
C GLU A 22 5.16 0.15 21.26
N ALA A 23 5.25 1.41 20.82
CA ALA A 23 4.76 1.83 19.52
C ALA A 23 5.64 1.33 18.35
N ALA A 24 6.94 1.11 18.60
CA ALA A 24 7.88 0.62 17.59
C ALA A 24 7.91 -0.92 17.56
N TYR A 25 7.78 -1.50 16.37
CA TYR A 25 7.81 -2.95 16.20
C TYR A 25 8.46 -3.34 14.87
N THR A 26 8.77 -4.63 14.71
CA THR A 26 9.23 -5.20 13.45
C THR A 26 8.07 -5.89 12.74
N ASP A 27 7.85 -5.53 11.48
CA ASP A 27 6.82 -6.16 10.66
C ASP A 27 7.12 -7.64 10.38
N SER A 28 6.07 -8.40 10.07
CA SER A 28 6.20 -9.80 9.71
C SER A 28 6.92 -9.98 8.38
N LEU A 29 7.69 -11.07 8.27
CA LEU A 29 8.49 -11.38 7.10
C LEU A 29 7.60 -11.76 5.90
N ALA A 30 7.92 -11.25 4.71
CA ALA A 30 7.44 -11.76 3.44
C ALA A 30 8.58 -12.50 2.72
N THR A 31 8.34 -13.76 2.34
CA THR A 31 9.34 -14.59 1.68
C THR A 31 8.93 -14.88 0.25
N ALA A 32 9.76 -14.51 -0.72
CA ALA A 32 9.55 -14.76 -2.14
C ALA A 32 10.43 -15.90 -2.64
N ARG A 33 9.86 -16.80 -3.45
CA ARG A 33 10.58 -17.88 -4.14
C ARG A 33 10.21 -17.88 -5.61
N VAL A 34 11.22 -17.98 -6.47
CA VAL A 34 11.02 -18.24 -7.91
C VAL A 34 10.45 -19.64 -8.07
N VAL A 35 9.33 -19.77 -8.76
CA VAL A 35 8.67 -21.05 -9.07
C VAL A 35 9.15 -21.58 -10.40
N ASP A 36 9.06 -20.73 -11.44
CA ASP A 36 9.55 -21.03 -12.79
C ASP A 36 9.73 -19.73 -13.58
N GLY A 37 10.86 -19.58 -14.27
CA GLY A 37 11.16 -18.38 -15.05
C GLY A 37 11.05 -17.08 -14.21
N LEU A 38 10.07 -16.23 -14.51
CA LEU A 38 9.76 -14.99 -13.78
C LEU A 38 8.50 -15.10 -12.92
N HIS A 39 7.93 -16.29 -12.82
CA HIS A 39 6.82 -16.59 -11.91
C HIS A 39 7.35 -16.75 -10.49
N VAL A 40 6.85 -15.94 -9.57
CA VAL A 40 7.29 -15.88 -8.18
C VAL A 40 6.10 -16.06 -7.25
N ARG A 41 6.26 -16.92 -6.25
CA ARG A 41 5.33 -17.09 -5.14
C ARG A 41 5.85 -16.38 -3.90
N VAL A 42 4.99 -15.61 -3.25
CA VAL A 42 5.30 -14.89 -2.00
C VAL A 42 4.39 -15.41 -0.90
N GLU A 43 4.97 -15.67 0.26
CA GLU A 43 4.27 -16.20 1.43
C GLU A 43 4.61 -15.40 2.69
N GLY A 44 3.63 -15.24 3.56
CA GLY A 44 3.76 -14.67 4.88
C GLY A 44 3.57 -15.73 5.98
N PRO A 45 3.91 -15.40 7.26
CA PRO A 45 3.88 -16.37 8.35
C PRO A 45 2.46 -16.75 8.83
N TYR A 46 1.44 -16.00 8.43
CA TYR A 46 0.04 -16.21 8.85
C TYR A 46 -0.82 -16.84 7.74
N GLY A 47 -0.18 -17.37 6.69
CA GLY A 47 -0.87 -18.00 5.57
C GLY A 47 -1.18 -17.04 4.42
N GLU A 48 -0.61 -15.85 4.43
CA GLU A 48 -0.70 -14.93 3.30
C GLU A 48 0.03 -15.53 2.09
N VAL A 49 -0.62 -15.50 0.94
CA VAL A 49 -0.05 -16.00 -0.33
C VAL A 49 -0.42 -15.05 -1.44
N LEU A 50 0.57 -14.69 -2.25
CA LEU A 50 0.35 -14.06 -3.54
C LEU A 50 1.33 -14.62 -4.59
N GLU A 51 0.96 -14.50 -5.84
CA GLU A 51 1.80 -14.89 -6.97
C GLU A 51 1.97 -13.71 -7.91
N THR A 52 3.17 -13.56 -8.46
CA THR A 52 3.50 -12.53 -9.44
C THR A 52 4.15 -13.15 -10.66
N ASP A 53 3.96 -12.50 -11.80
CA ASP A 53 4.70 -12.82 -13.02
C ASP A 53 5.00 -11.53 -13.78
N MET A 54 5.96 -11.57 -14.67
CA MET A 54 6.30 -10.42 -15.51
C MET A 54 5.59 -10.51 -16.86
N PRO A 55 5.42 -9.36 -17.55
CA PRO A 55 4.87 -9.32 -18.90
C PRO A 55 5.72 -10.12 -19.89
N ALA A 56 5.09 -10.62 -20.96
CA ALA A 56 5.77 -11.36 -22.03
C ALA A 56 6.88 -10.55 -22.71
N ALA A 57 6.77 -9.22 -22.76
CA ALA A 57 7.79 -8.34 -23.34
C ALA A 57 9.16 -8.43 -22.66
N VAL A 58 9.21 -8.87 -21.40
CA VAL A 58 10.45 -9.07 -20.64
C VAL A 58 10.71 -10.53 -20.30
N GLY A 59 10.02 -11.48 -20.98
CA GLY A 59 10.23 -12.92 -20.86
C GLY A 59 9.36 -13.63 -19.83
N GLY A 60 8.39 -12.96 -19.22
CA GLY A 60 7.36 -13.59 -18.39
C GLY A 60 6.25 -14.24 -19.21
N LEU A 61 5.33 -14.90 -18.54
CA LEU A 61 4.14 -15.50 -19.14
C LEU A 61 2.86 -14.69 -18.89
N ALA A 62 2.95 -13.63 -18.11
CA ALA A 62 1.79 -12.86 -17.63
C ALA A 62 0.72 -13.76 -16.97
N SER A 63 1.13 -14.82 -16.30
CA SER A 63 0.24 -15.78 -15.64
C SER A 63 -0.35 -15.27 -14.33
N ALA A 64 0.24 -14.21 -13.79
CA ALA A 64 -0.22 -13.51 -12.59
C ALA A 64 0.02 -11.99 -12.75
N ALA A 65 -0.51 -11.20 -11.81
CA ALA A 65 -0.29 -9.76 -11.79
C ALA A 65 1.20 -9.43 -11.54
N SER A 66 1.70 -8.35 -12.16
CA SER A 66 3.09 -7.93 -11.97
C SER A 66 3.35 -7.34 -10.57
N PRO A 67 4.60 -7.39 -10.07
CA PRO A 67 4.97 -6.71 -8.82
C PRO A 67 4.61 -5.22 -8.80
N GLY A 68 4.74 -4.52 -9.94
CA GLY A 68 4.35 -3.13 -10.08
C GLY A 68 2.83 -2.90 -9.93
N TRP A 69 2.00 -3.87 -10.33
CA TRP A 69 0.57 -3.83 -10.05
C TRP A 69 0.29 -3.97 -8.56
N PHE A 70 0.99 -4.89 -7.86
CA PHE A 70 0.84 -5.08 -6.41
C PHE A 70 1.27 -3.84 -5.61
N LEU A 71 2.28 -3.10 -6.07
CA LEU A 71 2.62 -1.81 -5.47
C LEU A 71 1.42 -0.84 -5.50
N ARG A 72 0.76 -0.70 -6.67
CA ARG A 72 -0.43 0.15 -6.80
C ARG A 72 -1.61 -0.38 -5.98
N ALA A 73 -1.82 -1.69 -5.99
CA ALA A 73 -2.86 -2.34 -5.19
C ALA A 73 -2.65 -2.14 -3.68
N ALA A 74 -1.40 -2.20 -3.21
CA ALA A 74 -1.06 -1.92 -1.81
C ALA A 74 -1.39 -0.47 -1.43
N VAL A 75 -1.03 0.52 -2.26
CA VAL A 75 -1.41 1.92 -2.04
C VAL A 75 -2.93 2.07 -2.01
N ALA A 76 -3.64 1.52 -3.01
CA ALA A 76 -5.10 1.65 -3.12
C ALA A 76 -5.82 1.06 -1.90
N SER A 77 -5.47 -0.17 -1.51
CA SER A 77 -6.10 -0.85 -0.37
C SER A 77 -5.80 -0.16 0.95
N CYS A 78 -4.56 0.29 1.14
CA CYS A 78 -4.16 0.99 2.36
C CYS A 78 -4.89 2.34 2.49
N VAL A 79 -4.91 3.16 1.44
CA VAL A 79 -5.63 4.44 1.44
C VAL A 79 -7.13 4.25 1.68
N ALA A 80 -7.76 3.24 1.07
CA ALA A 80 -9.18 2.93 1.33
C ALA A 80 -9.44 2.57 2.80
N SER A 81 -8.54 1.79 3.41
CA SER A 81 -8.61 1.45 4.84
C SER A 81 -8.49 2.70 5.72
N LEU A 82 -7.49 3.54 5.46
CA LEU A 82 -7.26 4.79 6.22
C LEU A 82 -8.42 5.78 6.06
N ALA A 83 -8.98 5.92 4.86
CA ALA A 83 -10.17 6.74 4.62
C ALA A 83 -11.37 6.24 5.45
N THR A 84 -11.57 4.92 5.51
CA THR A 84 -12.62 4.31 6.32
C THR A 84 -12.39 4.53 7.81
N MET A 85 -11.15 4.38 8.28
CA MET A 85 -10.77 4.67 9.66
C MET A 85 -11.02 6.14 10.03
N ARG A 86 -10.65 7.08 9.15
CA ARG A 86 -10.88 8.50 9.36
C ARG A 86 -12.37 8.86 9.41
N ALA A 87 -13.16 8.34 8.49
CA ALA A 87 -14.60 8.50 8.50
C ALA A 87 -15.24 7.97 9.79
N ALA A 88 -14.75 6.85 10.32
CA ALA A 88 -15.18 6.28 11.58
C ALA A 88 -14.82 7.20 12.78
N GLN A 89 -13.60 7.76 12.82
CA GLN A 89 -13.20 8.73 13.84
C GLN A 89 -14.12 9.96 13.83
N LEU A 90 -14.51 10.44 12.65
CA LEU A 90 -15.42 11.57 12.48
C LEU A 90 -16.90 11.22 12.74
N GLY A 91 -17.21 9.94 13.04
CA GLY A 91 -18.58 9.49 13.32
C GLY A 91 -19.48 9.48 12.08
N MET A 92 -18.92 9.40 10.87
CA MET A 92 -19.70 9.44 9.64
C MET A 92 -20.48 8.16 9.43
N SER A 93 -21.76 8.29 9.06
CA SER A 93 -22.66 7.19 8.68
C SER A 93 -22.68 7.01 7.17
N GLY A 94 -22.96 5.78 6.70
CA GLY A 94 -23.11 5.51 5.25
C GLY A 94 -21.83 5.69 4.44
N PHE A 95 -20.65 5.73 5.08
CA PHE A 95 -19.38 5.96 4.37
C PHE A 95 -19.08 4.83 3.40
N ASN A 96 -18.76 5.21 2.17
CA ASN A 96 -18.29 4.35 1.10
C ASN A 96 -17.09 5.00 0.40
N CYS A 97 -16.11 4.19 0.01
CA CYS A 97 -14.88 4.65 -0.63
C CYS A 97 -14.43 3.66 -1.70
N GLU A 98 -14.13 4.19 -2.88
CA GLU A 98 -13.43 3.51 -3.96
C GLU A 98 -12.14 4.27 -4.24
N VAL A 99 -11.02 3.55 -4.35
CA VAL A 99 -9.69 4.14 -4.57
C VAL A 99 -9.09 3.56 -5.83
N GLU A 100 -8.69 4.42 -6.75
CA GLU A 100 -7.99 4.09 -7.98
C GLU A 100 -6.55 4.59 -7.89
N VAL A 101 -5.58 3.76 -8.28
CA VAL A 101 -4.17 4.13 -8.34
C VAL A 101 -3.60 3.76 -9.69
N ASP A 102 -3.03 4.73 -10.36
CA ASP A 102 -2.21 4.54 -11.57
C ASP A 102 -0.82 5.14 -11.41
N SER A 103 0.06 4.83 -12.35
CA SER A 103 1.43 5.33 -12.36
C SER A 103 1.99 5.41 -13.77
N GLU A 104 2.90 6.35 -13.99
CA GLU A 104 3.75 6.41 -15.17
C GLU A 104 5.10 5.75 -14.88
N SER A 105 5.65 5.02 -15.84
CA SER A 105 6.93 4.31 -15.71
C SER A 105 7.71 4.39 -17.02
N ASP A 106 9.02 4.19 -16.94
CA ASP A 106 9.90 4.10 -18.10
C ASP A 106 10.73 2.81 -18.00
N ASP A 107 10.48 1.87 -18.91
CA ASP A 107 11.09 0.54 -18.87
C ASP A 107 12.62 0.53 -19.09
N ARG A 108 13.22 1.64 -19.53
CA ARG A 108 14.67 1.77 -19.61
C ARG A 108 15.33 1.66 -18.25
N GLY A 109 14.65 2.11 -17.18
CA GLY A 109 15.15 2.02 -15.81
C GLY A 109 15.24 0.57 -15.32
N ILE A 110 14.17 -0.21 -15.42
CA ILE A 110 14.16 -1.63 -14.97
C ILE A 110 15.09 -2.50 -15.82
N LEU A 111 15.27 -2.19 -17.09
CA LEU A 111 16.17 -2.91 -17.97
C LEU A 111 17.65 -2.47 -17.84
N GLY A 112 17.94 -1.44 -17.04
CA GLY A 112 19.28 -0.91 -16.85
C GLY A 112 19.89 -0.27 -18.10
N LEU A 113 19.05 0.18 -19.04
CA LEU A 113 19.50 0.79 -20.31
C LEU A 113 19.96 2.23 -20.15
N ASP A 114 19.44 2.93 -19.14
CA ASP A 114 19.76 4.32 -18.83
C ASP A 114 19.78 4.52 -17.31
N LEU A 115 20.96 4.70 -16.74
CA LEU A 115 21.15 4.87 -15.29
C LEU A 115 20.56 6.17 -14.73
N SER A 116 20.18 7.12 -15.57
CA SER A 116 19.48 8.33 -15.16
C SER A 116 17.98 8.15 -15.01
N VAL A 117 17.44 7.02 -15.50
CA VAL A 117 16.01 6.67 -15.42
C VAL A 117 15.79 5.80 -14.20
N PRO A 118 14.87 6.16 -13.27
CA PRO A 118 14.53 5.32 -12.14
C PRO A 118 13.96 3.96 -12.56
N GLY A 119 14.27 2.89 -11.84
CA GLY A 119 13.68 1.57 -12.06
C GLY A 119 12.22 1.44 -11.59
N GLY A 120 11.74 2.40 -10.80
CA GLY A 120 10.36 2.48 -10.29
C GLY A 120 9.50 3.50 -11.06
N PRO A 121 8.26 3.72 -10.61
CA PRO A 121 7.37 4.71 -11.20
C PRO A 121 7.95 6.12 -11.20
N LEU A 122 7.75 6.86 -12.29
CA LEU A 122 8.10 8.28 -12.42
C LEU A 122 7.10 9.18 -11.69
N SER A 123 5.83 8.78 -11.72
CA SER A 123 4.73 9.45 -11.02
C SER A 123 3.68 8.43 -10.60
N MET A 124 2.85 8.80 -9.61
CA MET A 124 1.71 8.01 -9.16
C MET A 124 0.53 8.95 -8.87
N ARG A 125 -0.65 8.58 -9.34
CA ARG A 125 -1.90 9.28 -9.06
C ARG A 125 -2.79 8.40 -8.19
N VAL A 126 -3.36 8.98 -7.13
CA VAL A 126 -4.35 8.34 -6.25
C VAL A 126 -5.65 9.12 -6.39
N GLY A 127 -6.69 8.48 -6.89
CA GLY A 127 -8.03 9.04 -7.00
C GLY A 127 -8.98 8.36 -6.01
N LEU A 128 -9.77 9.14 -5.28
CA LEU A 128 -10.77 8.64 -4.35
C LEU A 128 -12.16 9.09 -4.80
N ARG A 129 -13.09 8.13 -4.85
CA ARG A 129 -14.52 8.39 -4.98
C ARG A 129 -15.19 8.00 -3.68
N MET A 130 -15.75 8.97 -2.98
CA MET A 130 -16.28 8.77 -1.63
C MET A 130 -17.68 9.37 -1.49
N ALA A 131 -18.47 8.78 -0.57
CA ALA A 131 -19.74 9.28 -0.13
C ALA A 131 -19.98 8.95 1.34
N ALA A 132 -20.70 9.82 2.06
CA ALA A 132 -21.21 9.57 3.40
C ALA A 132 -22.51 10.34 3.61
N ASP A 133 -23.36 9.90 4.53
CA ASP A 133 -24.64 10.56 4.83
C ASP A 133 -24.43 12.00 5.32
N GLY A 134 -24.95 12.96 4.55
CA GLY A 134 -24.88 14.38 4.90
C GLY A 134 -23.52 15.03 4.74
N ALA A 135 -22.51 14.32 4.23
CA ALA A 135 -21.17 14.88 4.06
C ALA A 135 -21.09 15.81 2.85
N GLY A 136 -20.46 16.97 3.04
CA GLY A 136 -20.05 17.87 1.98
C GLY A 136 -18.69 17.49 1.36
N LEU A 137 -18.38 18.09 0.19
CA LEU A 137 -17.12 17.85 -0.50
C LEU A 137 -15.89 18.14 0.38
N GLU A 138 -15.89 19.25 1.12
CA GLU A 138 -14.78 19.66 2.00
C GLU A 138 -14.44 18.60 3.05
N GLN A 139 -15.46 17.95 3.63
CA GLN A 139 -15.25 16.88 4.60
C GLN A 139 -14.67 15.62 3.94
N LEU A 140 -15.10 15.29 2.72
CA LEU A 140 -14.55 14.17 1.98
C LEU A 140 -13.11 14.45 1.54
N GLU A 141 -12.78 15.68 1.15
CA GLU A 141 -11.43 16.10 0.82
C GLU A 141 -10.49 16.00 2.04
N GLU A 142 -10.95 16.42 3.23
CA GLU A 142 -10.19 16.25 4.48
C GLU A 142 -9.86 14.77 4.74
N ILE A 143 -10.86 13.87 4.57
CA ILE A 143 -10.64 12.44 4.73
C ILE A 143 -9.61 11.92 3.71
N ALA A 144 -9.70 12.34 2.44
CA ALA A 144 -8.77 11.91 1.40
C ALA A 144 -7.32 12.32 1.72
N VAL A 145 -7.12 13.58 2.08
CA VAL A 145 -5.80 14.12 2.44
C VAL A 145 -5.24 13.37 3.64
N TRP A 146 -6.03 13.25 4.71
CA TRP A 146 -5.62 12.54 5.91
C TRP A 146 -5.25 11.08 5.61
N ALA A 147 -6.06 10.37 4.81
CA ALA A 147 -5.82 8.98 4.47
C ALA A 147 -4.51 8.78 3.70
N VAL A 148 -4.20 9.64 2.74
CA VAL A 148 -2.97 9.58 1.95
C VAL A 148 -1.74 9.94 2.80
N GLU A 149 -1.86 10.93 3.69
CA GLU A 149 -0.76 11.37 4.54
C GLU A 149 -0.41 10.36 5.65
N HIS A 150 -1.40 9.64 6.17
CA HIS A 150 -1.21 8.65 7.23
C HIS A 150 -1.05 7.21 6.72
N CYS A 151 -1.13 6.99 5.39
CA CYS A 151 -0.94 5.67 4.80
C CYS A 151 0.54 5.27 4.80
N PRO A 152 0.93 4.20 5.52
CA PRO A 152 2.34 3.77 5.58
C PRO A 152 2.88 3.37 4.21
N VAL A 153 2.04 2.84 3.31
CA VAL A 153 2.46 2.49 1.94
C VAL A 153 2.71 3.74 1.10
N SER A 154 1.83 4.77 1.19
CA SER A 154 2.05 6.06 0.52
C SER A 154 3.28 6.77 1.08
N ASP A 155 3.50 6.70 2.39
CA ASP A 155 4.70 7.26 3.02
C ASP A 155 5.98 6.59 2.50
N ALA A 156 6.01 5.26 2.42
CA ALA A 156 7.14 4.51 1.89
C ALA A 156 7.43 4.82 0.41
N VAL A 157 6.41 5.15 -0.39
CA VAL A 157 6.59 5.58 -1.79
C VAL A 157 7.12 7.01 -1.89
N ARG A 158 6.71 7.91 -0.99
CA ARG A 158 7.09 9.34 -1.03
C ARG A 158 8.47 9.63 -0.49
N ARG A 159 8.95 8.89 0.47
CA ARG A 159 10.26 9.11 1.10
C ARG A 159 11.23 7.97 0.79
N ALA A 160 12.52 8.28 0.73
CA ALA A 160 13.56 7.27 0.61
C ALA A 160 13.76 6.60 1.98
N ILE A 161 13.23 5.38 2.12
CA ILE A 161 13.53 4.53 3.28
C ILE A 161 14.84 3.77 3.04
N PRO A 162 15.68 3.55 4.08
CA PRO A 162 16.91 2.77 3.92
C PRO A 162 16.61 1.32 3.51
N LEU A 163 17.30 0.83 2.49
CA LEU A 163 17.29 -0.57 2.09
C LEU A 163 18.65 -1.20 2.42
N HIS A 164 18.64 -2.25 3.23
CA HIS A 164 19.83 -3.06 3.53
C HIS A 164 19.75 -4.37 2.76
N VAL A 165 20.83 -4.72 2.06
CA VAL A 165 20.88 -5.94 1.25
C VAL A 165 21.91 -6.89 1.85
N GLU A 166 21.47 -8.10 2.16
CA GLU A 166 22.31 -9.20 2.60
C GLU A 166 22.25 -10.34 1.59
N VAL A 167 23.38 -10.93 1.26
CA VAL A 167 23.47 -12.05 0.33
C VAL A 167 24.12 -13.24 1.01
N THR A 168 23.43 -14.39 0.98
CA THR A 168 23.97 -15.68 1.43
C THR A 168 23.92 -16.67 0.28
N ASN A 169 24.94 -17.52 0.17
CA ASN A 169 24.89 -18.66 -0.74
C ASN A 169 24.18 -19.84 -0.06
N ALA A 170 23.39 -20.58 -0.87
CA ALA A 170 22.71 -21.80 -0.45
C ALA A 170 23.61 -23.02 -0.54
#